data_61182998d5dcc7d60c7ae0a7cdb964ef
#
_entry.id   61182998d5dcc7d60c7ae0a7cdb964ef
#
_cell.length_a   1.000
_cell.length_b   1.000
_cell.length_c   1.000
_cell.angle_alpha   90.00
_cell.angle_beta   90.00
_cell.angle_gamma   90.00
#
_symmetry.space_group_name_H-M   'P 1'
#
loop_
_entity.id
_entity.type
_entity.pdbx_description
1 polymer ?
#
loop_
_entity_poly.entity_id
_entity_poly.type
_entity_poly.pdbx_seq_one_letter_code
_entity_poly.pdbx_strand_id
1 'polypeptide(L)'
;MSDTYHDSSAPSRRDFLKAGASGAVALGAGGMAGSAAGQSRTDAADIDAPGDADNVIFLVSDGMSAGTLTMADLARRRQEGRPSNWIRLYEEGRVQRGLMDMAAANSIVTGSAAGSSAWGSGHRVYNEALNMSEEGEAYRTILEIFRDAGKGTGLVTTTRITHATPAGFGINMPERWSEDKIAAQYLEREYDVLMGGGRRHFDPGRREDGTDLFGGFRDKGYAVAKTRSDLNDWEGEGAILGTFFDTHLPYVLDHRNTPAHQEEVPRLPEMADAALRRLDRNEDGFLLQIEGGRVDHGAHANDTAGLLYDQIEFDRTIGRVLDFVEGRDDTLVVITTDHGNGNPGVNAAGDRYSESTPMFDRLADFRYTNTWILSELDEDSTYRQIQDRVETAWQIGISRDEAELLQDALRGQYEAAYRKKSAPNLLLGAIQANYTSVNWLGGDHTSDYVELAALGPGSEAVGQFTRNTDLFDLMVESAGVQNYASG
;
A
#
# COMPACT_ATOMS: atom_id res chain seq x y z
N MET A 1 -4.33 45.06 46.61
CA MET A 1 -4.50 45.74 45.32
C MET A 1 -5.05 44.69 44.39
N SER A 2 -6.29 44.89 44.01
CA SER A 2 -7.16 44.03 43.26
C SER A 2 -6.79 44.07 41.78
N ASP A 3 -6.71 42.94 41.12
CA ASP A 3 -6.81 42.87 39.67
C ASP A 3 -7.81 41.82 39.26
N THR A 4 -8.77 42.31 38.51
CA THR A 4 -10.00 41.71 38.03
C THR A 4 -9.75 40.74 36.88
N TYR A 5 -10.16 39.49 37.03
CA TYR A 5 -10.31 38.55 35.93
C TYR A 5 -11.56 38.90 35.11
N HIS A 6 -11.41 39.15 33.84
CA HIS A 6 -12.51 39.20 32.87
C HIS A 6 -12.92 37.77 32.48
N ASP A 7 -14.14 37.41 32.92
CA ASP A 7 -14.84 36.22 32.48
C ASP A 7 -15.44 36.46 31.08
N SER A 8 -14.90 35.75 30.08
CA SER A 8 -15.50 35.66 28.74
C SER A 8 -16.22 34.32 28.60
N SER A 9 -17.50 34.31 28.97
CA SER A 9 -18.39 33.17 28.78
C SER A 9 -18.58 32.86 27.27
N ALA A 10 -18.16 31.67 26.86
CA ALA A 10 -18.45 31.13 25.53
C ALA A 10 -19.98 30.92 25.37
N PRO A 11 -20.55 31.21 24.19
CA PRO A 11 -22.00 31.04 23.95
C PRO A 11 -22.39 29.57 24.00
N SER A 12 -23.55 29.32 24.64
CA SER A 12 -24.09 27.98 24.83
C SER A 12 -24.64 27.39 23.51
N ARG A 13 -24.63 26.07 23.37
CA ARG A 13 -25.22 25.33 22.22
C ARG A 13 -26.66 25.76 21.85
N ARG A 14 -27.38 26.40 22.74
CA ARG A 14 -28.75 26.89 22.50
C ARG A 14 -28.78 28.18 21.68
N ASP A 15 -27.72 28.96 21.71
CA ASP A 15 -27.67 30.26 21.00
C ASP A 15 -27.32 30.07 19.54
N PHE A 16 -26.64 28.98 19.19
CA PHE A 16 -26.30 28.63 17.81
C PHE A 16 -27.51 28.16 16.97
N LEU A 17 -28.54 27.59 17.62
CA LEU A 17 -29.74 27.08 16.94
C LEU A 17 -30.83 28.17 16.70
N LYS A 18 -30.68 29.35 17.25
CA LYS A 18 -31.64 30.47 17.05
C LYS A 18 -31.30 31.43 15.91
N ALA A 19 -30.09 31.33 15.35
CA ALA A 19 -29.65 32.20 14.25
C ALA A 19 -29.97 31.65 12.83
N GLY A 20 -30.61 30.48 12.74
CA GLY A 20 -30.85 29.77 11.47
C GLY A 20 -32.28 29.87 10.90
N ALA A 21 -33.19 30.66 11.50
CA ALA A 21 -34.58 30.70 11.08
C ALA A 21 -35.06 32.10 10.70
N SER A 22 -34.59 32.67 9.60
CA SER A 22 -35.30 33.78 8.89
C SER A 22 -34.64 34.00 7.52
N GLY A 23 -35.10 33.30 6.50
CA GLY A 23 -34.73 33.52 5.12
C GLY A 23 -35.63 32.73 4.17
N ALA A 24 -36.94 33.00 4.20
CA ALA A 24 -37.83 32.49 3.16
C ALA A 24 -37.66 33.34 1.91
N VAL A 25 -37.04 32.79 0.87
CA VAL A 25 -37.06 33.35 -0.48
C VAL A 25 -38.10 32.62 -1.31
N ALA A 26 -39.04 33.36 -1.85
CA ALA A 26 -40.10 32.89 -2.69
C ALA A 26 -39.56 32.30 -4.00
N LEU A 27 -39.91 31.07 -4.29
CA LEU A 27 -39.68 30.41 -5.60
C LEU A 27 -40.81 30.81 -6.55
N GLY A 28 -40.47 31.66 -7.51
CA GLY A 28 -41.30 31.92 -8.68
C GLY A 28 -41.25 30.71 -9.63
N ALA A 29 -42.45 30.19 -9.95
CA ALA A 29 -42.61 29.18 -10.98
C ALA A 29 -42.40 29.78 -12.35
N GLY A 30 -41.24 29.43 -12.97
CA GLY A 30 -40.96 29.65 -14.39
C GLY A 30 -40.63 28.32 -15.04
N GLY A 31 -41.62 27.73 -15.71
CA GLY A 31 -41.41 26.51 -16.50
C GLY A 31 -40.48 26.77 -17.68
N MET A 32 -39.40 26.05 -17.75
CA MET A 32 -38.70 25.78 -18.99
C MET A 32 -38.52 24.25 -19.11
N ALA A 33 -39.22 23.73 -20.11
CA ALA A 33 -39.00 22.39 -20.62
C ALA A 33 -37.59 22.34 -21.26
N GLY A 34 -36.61 21.88 -20.50
CA GLY A 34 -35.31 21.51 -20.99
C GLY A 34 -35.33 20.05 -21.38
N SER A 35 -35.22 19.77 -22.67
CA SER A 35 -35.07 18.46 -23.26
C SER A 35 -33.90 17.74 -22.51
N ALA A 36 -34.22 16.56 -21.96
CA ALA A 36 -33.21 15.56 -21.63
C ALA A 36 -32.54 15.13 -22.92
N ALA A 37 -31.43 15.78 -23.25
CA ALA A 37 -30.47 15.20 -24.19
C ALA A 37 -29.88 13.99 -23.45
N GLY A 38 -30.40 12.81 -23.76
CA GLY A 38 -29.71 11.59 -23.48
C GLY A 38 -28.30 11.72 -24.06
N GLN A 39 -27.30 11.61 -23.22
CA GLN A 39 -25.98 11.27 -23.72
C GLN A 39 -26.14 9.89 -24.37
N SER A 40 -26.20 9.91 -25.70
CA SER A 40 -26.02 8.72 -26.50
C SER A 40 -24.70 8.10 -26.05
N ARG A 41 -24.73 6.85 -25.54
CA ARG A 41 -23.60 5.97 -25.66
C ARG A 41 -23.08 6.16 -27.06
N THR A 42 -21.87 6.69 -27.18
CA THR A 42 -21.14 6.66 -28.44
C THR A 42 -21.13 5.22 -28.90
N ASP A 43 -21.48 5.05 -30.15
CA ASP A 43 -21.54 3.79 -30.85
C ASP A 43 -20.33 2.92 -30.53
N ALA A 44 -20.54 1.61 -30.44
CA ALA A 44 -19.50 0.60 -30.38
C ALA A 44 -18.43 0.92 -31.45
N ALA A 45 -17.45 1.71 -31.10
CA ALA A 45 -16.25 1.88 -31.88
C ALA A 45 -15.47 0.57 -31.81
N ASP A 46 -15.01 0.14 -32.93
CA ASP A 46 -14.26 -1.06 -33.24
C ASP A 46 -13.66 -1.78 -32.04
N ILE A 47 -14.31 -2.86 -31.62
CA ILE A 47 -13.87 -3.75 -30.52
C ILE A 47 -12.52 -4.44 -30.87
N ASP A 48 -12.01 -4.25 -32.06
CA ASP A 48 -10.77 -4.85 -32.59
C ASP A 48 -9.61 -3.86 -32.74
N ALA A 49 -9.69 -2.61 -32.24
CA ALA A 49 -8.54 -1.72 -32.25
C ALA A 49 -7.56 -2.17 -31.16
N PRO A 50 -6.24 -2.34 -31.48
CA PRO A 50 -5.23 -2.57 -30.44
C PRO A 50 -5.25 -1.39 -29.47
N GLY A 51 -5.08 -1.67 -28.17
CA GLY A 51 -4.93 -0.62 -27.17
C GLY A 51 -3.68 0.22 -27.45
N ASP A 52 -3.66 1.43 -26.96
CA ASP A 52 -2.54 2.35 -27.19
C ASP A 52 -1.32 2.04 -26.27
N ALA A 53 -1.47 1.12 -25.29
CA ALA A 53 -0.41 0.72 -24.36
C ALA A 53 0.04 -0.74 -24.60
N ASP A 54 1.32 -0.93 -24.94
CA ASP A 54 1.89 -2.28 -24.96
C ASP A 54 2.14 -2.78 -23.52
N ASN A 55 2.53 -1.87 -22.62
CA ASN A 55 2.91 -2.18 -21.25
C ASN A 55 2.00 -1.53 -20.24
N VAL A 56 1.75 -2.24 -19.14
CA VAL A 56 1.03 -1.70 -17.97
C VAL A 56 1.89 -1.91 -16.73
N ILE A 57 2.15 -0.84 -15.97
CA ILE A 57 2.84 -0.88 -14.68
C ILE A 57 1.87 -0.38 -13.62
N PHE A 58 1.52 -1.24 -12.68
CA PHE A 58 0.62 -0.96 -11.57
C PHE A 58 1.39 -0.85 -10.25
N LEU A 59 1.49 0.35 -9.72
CA LEU A 59 2.17 0.66 -8.47
C LEU A 59 1.15 0.81 -7.35
N VAL A 60 1.28 0.00 -6.30
CA VAL A 60 0.38 0.04 -5.14
C VAL A 60 1.15 0.17 -3.83
N SER A 61 0.82 1.20 -3.03
CA SER A 61 1.27 1.32 -1.65
C SER A 61 0.17 0.79 -0.73
N ASP A 62 0.32 -0.44 -0.23
CA ASP A 62 -0.68 -1.09 0.62
C ASP A 62 -0.94 -0.25 1.89
N GLY A 63 -2.21 0.03 2.19
CA GLY A 63 -2.62 0.72 3.40
C GLY A 63 -2.25 2.21 3.50
N MET A 64 -1.94 2.88 2.38
CA MET A 64 -1.50 4.28 2.38
C MET A 64 -2.67 5.25 2.56
N SER A 65 -2.78 5.84 3.73
CA SER A 65 -3.67 6.99 3.97
C SER A 65 -3.09 8.30 3.41
N ALA A 66 -3.93 9.31 3.21
CA ALA A 66 -3.49 10.65 2.78
C ALA A 66 -2.41 11.25 3.71
N GLY A 67 -2.49 10.98 5.01
CA GLY A 67 -1.47 11.39 5.99
C GLY A 67 -0.13 10.71 5.75
N THR A 68 -0.11 9.45 5.35
CA THR A 68 1.11 8.70 4.99
C THR A 68 1.82 9.32 3.79
N LEU A 69 1.07 9.60 2.71
CA LEU A 69 1.60 10.29 1.53
C LEU A 69 2.17 11.67 1.88
N THR A 70 1.41 12.43 2.70
CA THR A 70 1.84 13.76 3.18
C THR A 70 3.14 13.68 3.97
N MET A 71 3.26 12.75 4.92
CA MET A 71 4.47 12.60 5.73
C MET A 71 5.69 12.23 4.89
N ALA A 72 5.54 11.34 3.92
CA ALA A 72 6.62 10.96 3.01
C ALA A 72 7.11 12.16 2.17
N ASP A 73 6.20 12.96 1.64
CA ASP A 73 6.54 14.19 0.91
C ASP A 73 7.24 15.21 1.81
N LEU A 74 6.70 15.48 3.00
CA LEU A 74 7.31 16.39 3.97
C LEU A 74 8.71 15.93 4.36
N ALA A 75 8.91 14.65 4.64
CA ALA A 75 10.22 14.12 4.98
C ALA A 75 11.23 14.30 3.84
N ARG A 76 10.85 14.02 2.60
CA ARG A 76 11.72 14.22 1.43
C ARG A 76 12.06 15.69 1.20
N ARG A 77 11.09 16.61 1.32
CA ARG A 77 11.34 18.05 1.22
C ARG A 77 12.32 18.53 2.31
N ARG A 78 12.20 18.02 3.52
CA ARG A 78 13.05 18.42 4.64
C ARG A 78 14.43 17.76 4.62
N GLN A 79 14.52 16.49 4.27
CA GLN A 79 15.78 15.73 4.27
C GLN A 79 16.54 15.83 2.94
N GLU A 80 15.83 15.89 1.80
CA GLU A 80 16.43 15.85 0.46
C GLU A 80 16.26 17.16 -0.31
N GLY A 81 15.49 18.14 0.21
CA GLY A 81 15.25 19.46 -0.45
C GLY A 81 14.34 19.38 -1.69
N ARG A 82 13.63 18.26 -1.90
CA ARG A 82 12.76 18.05 -3.06
C ARG A 82 11.47 17.34 -2.67
N PRO A 83 10.39 17.49 -3.43
CA PRO A 83 9.15 16.75 -3.21
C PRO A 83 9.35 15.25 -3.44
N SER A 84 8.39 14.44 -2.93
CA SER A 84 8.25 13.06 -3.35
C SER A 84 7.98 12.96 -4.86
N ASN A 85 8.32 11.83 -5.48
CA ASN A 85 8.09 11.62 -6.90
C ASN A 85 6.59 11.66 -7.23
N TRP A 86 5.74 11.10 -6.36
CA TRP A 86 4.30 11.13 -6.53
C TRP A 86 3.76 12.57 -6.51
N ILE A 87 4.11 13.37 -5.48
CA ILE A 87 3.64 14.78 -5.41
C ILE A 87 4.25 15.64 -6.52
N ARG A 88 5.49 15.36 -6.93
CA ARG A 88 6.10 16.03 -8.08
C ARG A 88 5.28 15.86 -9.36
N LEU A 89 4.75 14.66 -9.62
CA LEU A 89 3.85 14.42 -10.75
C LEU A 89 2.61 15.32 -10.71
N TYR A 90 2.07 15.58 -9.51
CA TYR A 90 0.94 16.49 -9.33
C TYR A 90 1.34 17.96 -9.56
N GLU A 91 2.49 18.38 -9.03
CA GLU A 91 3.00 19.75 -9.21
C GLU A 91 3.32 20.07 -10.67
N GLU A 92 3.82 19.08 -11.41
CA GLU A 92 4.16 19.18 -12.83
C GLU A 92 2.96 19.01 -13.77
N GLY A 93 1.80 18.58 -13.25
CA GLY A 93 0.61 18.30 -14.05
C GLY A 93 0.79 17.15 -15.06
N ARG A 94 1.61 16.17 -14.72
CA ARG A 94 2.00 15.07 -15.62
C ARG A 94 1.09 13.85 -15.55
N VAL A 95 0.10 13.86 -14.66
CA VAL A 95 -0.80 12.71 -14.42
C VAL A 95 -2.26 13.14 -14.47
N GLN A 96 -3.11 12.23 -14.90
CA GLN A 96 -4.52 12.23 -14.51
C GLN A 96 -4.63 11.80 -13.06
N ARG A 97 -5.49 12.46 -12.27
CA ARG A 97 -5.66 12.14 -10.87
C ARG A 97 -7.11 12.15 -10.44
N GLY A 98 -7.43 11.32 -9.48
CA GLY A 98 -8.77 11.23 -8.89
C GLY A 98 -8.75 10.63 -7.50
N LEU A 99 -9.91 10.55 -6.91
CA LEU A 99 -10.16 9.72 -5.73
C LEU A 99 -10.81 8.42 -6.16
N MET A 100 -10.50 7.34 -5.45
CA MET A 100 -11.06 6.03 -5.76
C MET A 100 -11.83 5.45 -4.56
N ASP A 101 -13.01 4.87 -4.83
CA ASP A 101 -13.80 4.11 -3.86
C ASP A 101 -13.31 2.66 -3.79
N MET A 102 -12.91 2.23 -2.61
CA MET A 102 -12.31 0.92 -2.37
C MET A 102 -13.24 -0.09 -1.65
N ALA A 103 -14.54 0.20 -1.49
CA ALA A 103 -15.46 -0.69 -0.78
C ALA A 103 -15.41 -2.13 -1.32
N ALA A 104 -15.41 -3.12 -0.42
CA ALA A 104 -15.61 -4.53 -0.72
C ALA A 104 -17.09 -4.84 -1.00
N ALA A 105 -17.40 -6.04 -1.50
CA ALA A 105 -18.78 -6.45 -1.73
C ALA A 105 -19.65 -6.49 -0.46
N ASN A 106 -19.03 -6.82 0.68
CA ASN A 106 -19.73 -6.99 1.97
C ASN A 106 -19.40 -5.93 3.01
N SER A 107 -18.60 -4.90 2.69
CA SER A 107 -18.19 -3.87 3.66
C SER A 107 -17.74 -2.58 2.99
N ILE A 108 -18.03 -1.45 3.64
CA ILE A 108 -17.45 -0.14 3.27
C ILE A 108 -15.95 -0.06 3.61
N VAL A 109 -15.46 -0.91 4.51
CA VAL A 109 -14.03 -1.04 4.83
C VAL A 109 -13.52 -2.29 4.14
N THR A 110 -12.52 -2.14 3.29
CA THR A 110 -11.92 -3.24 2.54
C THR A 110 -10.64 -3.72 3.18
N GLY A 111 -10.30 -4.99 2.93
CA GLY A 111 -8.95 -5.51 3.12
C GLY A 111 -8.25 -5.71 1.79
N SER A 112 -6.93 -5.96 1.82
CA SER A 112 -6.10 -6.07 0.61
C SER A 112 -6.57 -7.15 -0.37
N ALA A 113 -7.18 -8.25 0.12
CA ALA A 113 -7.72 -9.31 -0.75
C ALA A 113 -8.86 -8.80 -1.64
N ALA A 114 -9.87 -8.15 -1.05
CA ALA A 114 -10.99 -7.60 -1.80
C ALA A 114 -10.57 -6.35 -2.61
N GLY A 115 -9.69 -5.51 -2.07
CA GLY A 115 -9.13 -4.35 -2.77
C GLY A 115 -8.41 -4.76 -4.04
N SER A 116 -7.45 -5.69 -3.96
CA SER A 116 -6.68 -6.16 -5.12
C SER A 116 -7.52 -6.98 -6.10
N SER A 117 -8.48 -7.77 -5.63
CA SER A 117 -9.39 -8.51 -6.50
C SER A 117 -10.27 -7.60 -7.36
N ALA A 118 -10.63 -6.42 -6.83
CA ALA A 118 -11.46 -5.47 -7.58
C ALA A 118 -10.79 -5.04 -8.89
N TRP A 119 -9.50 -4.72 -8.86
CA TRP A 119 -8.73 -4.39 -10.05
C TRP A 119 -8.12 -5.62 -10.74
N GLY A 120 -8.02 -6.77 -10.02
CA GLY A 120 -7.49 -8.02 -10.55
C GLY A 120 -8.49 -8.84 -11.36
N SER A 121 -9.81 -8.60 -11.20
CA SER A 121 -10.86 -9.34 -11.92
C SER A 121 -12.04 -8.47 -12.38
N GLY A 122 -12.05 -7.16 -12.05
CA GLY A 122 -13.19 -6.28 -12.37
C GLY A 122 -14.42 -6.49 -11.46
N HIS A 123 -14.27 -7.27 -10.38
CA HIS A 123 -15.37 -7.59 -9.47
C HIS A 123 -15.06 -7.24 -8.03
N ARG A 124 -16.02 -6.64 -7.33
CA ARG A 124 -15.95 -6.57 -5.87
C ARG A 124 -16.25 -7.93 -5.28
N VAL A 125 -15.36 -8.43 -4.46
CA VAL A 125 -15.50 -9.70 -3.75
C VAL A 125 -15.70 -9.45 -2.25
N TYR A 126 -16.07 -10.49 -1.50
CA TYR A 126 -16.11 -10.43 -0.05
C TYR A 126 -14.69 -10.27 0.52
N ASN A 127 -14.55 -9.53 1.61
CA ASN A 127 -13.30 -9.47 2.34
C ASN A 127 -12.77 -10.88 2.59
N GLU A 128 -11.46 -11.06 2.54
CA GLU A 128 -10.70 -12.30 2.64
C GLU A 128 -10.68 -13.19 1.37
N ALA A 129 -11.63 -13.03 0.43
CA ALA A 129 -11.62 -13.77 -0.82
C ALA A 129 -10.70 -13.11 -1.87
N LEU A 130 -10.09 -13.94 -2.73
CA LEU A 130 -9.27 -13.55 -3.88
C LEU A 130 -9.98 -13.99 -5.16
N ASN A 131 -10.49 -13.04 -5.93
CA ASN A 131 -11.13 -13.26 -7.25
C ASN A 131 -12.17 -14.40 -7.28
N MET A 132 -13.00 -14.48 -6.23
CA MET A 132 -14.06 -15.48 -6.11
C MET A 132 -15.37 -14.81 -5.78
N SER A 133 -16.48 -15.31 -6.40
CA SER A 133 -17.84 -14.90 -6.02
C SER A 133 -18.25 -15.47 -4.66
N GLU A 134 -19.36 -14.98 -4.11
CA GLU A 134 -19.96 -15.53 -2.88
C GLU A 134 -20.36 -17.02 -3.03
N GLU A 135 -20.77 -17.39 -4.23
CA GLU A 135 -21.18 -18.76 -4.59
C GLU A 135 -19.97 -19.70 -4.82
N GLY A 136 -18.74 -19.16 -4.77
CA GLY A 136 -17.51 -19.91 -4.96
C GLY A 136 -17.08 -20.06 -6.42
N GLU A 137 -17.63 -19.25 -7.33
CA GLU A 137 -17.18 -19.19 -8.72
C GLU A 137 -15.90 -18.37 -8.83
N ALA A 138 -14.92 -18.88 -9.58
CA ALA A 138 -13.66 -18.21 -9.83
C ALA A 138 -13.81 -17.19 -10.97
N TYR A 139 -13.43 -15.93 -10.71
CA TYR A 139 -13.32 -14.92 -11.76
C TYR A 139 -11.98 -15.04 -12.49
N ARG A 140 -11.96 -14.78 -13.78
CA ARG A 140 -10.73 -14.73 -14.56
C ARG A 140 -9.86 -13.56 -14.09
N THR A 141 -8.56 -13.83 -13.86
CA THR A 141 -7.66 -12.82 -13.29
C THR A 141 -6.93 -12.07 -14.40
N ILE A 142 -6.56 -10.83 -14.10
CA ILE A 142 -5.88 -9.95 -15.05
C ILE A 142 -4.54 -10.52 -15.53
N LEU A 143 -3.77 -11.17 -14.65
CA LEU A 143 -2.52 -11.82 -15.08
C LEU A 143 -2.77 -13.01 -16.03
N GLU A 144 -3.86 -13.77 -15.84
CA GLU A 144 -4.23 -14.82 -16.81
C GLU A 144 -4.59 -14.23 -18.17
N ILE A 145 -5.31 -13.11 -18.19
CA ILE A 145 -5.69 -12.40 -19.42
C ILE A 145 -4.46 -11.95 -20.18
N PHE A 146 -3.52 -11.28 -19.50
CA PHE A 146 -2.30 -10.79 -20.14
C PHE A 146 -1.40 -11.93 -20.61
N ARG A 147 -1.19 -12.97 -19.78
CA ARG A 147 -0.43 -14.18 -20.14
C ARG A 147 -1.02 -14.85 -21.41
N ASP A 148 -2.34 -15.04 -21.44
CA ASP A 148 -3.02 -15.71 -22.55
C ASP A 148 -3.01 -14.86 -23.84
N ALA A 149 -2.81 -13.54 -23.69
CA ALA A 149 -2.56 -12.62 -24.81
C ALA A 149 -1.08 -12.61 -25.26
N GLY A 150 -0.20 -13.43 -24.65
CA GLY A 150 1.22 -13.50 -24.98
C GLY A 150 2.09 -12.45 -24.32
N LYS A 151 1.49 -11.58 -23.47
CA LYS A 151 2.23 -10.53 -22.77
C LYS A 151 2.98 -11.08 -21.54
N GLY A 152 4.10 -10.45 -21.21
CA GLY A 152 4.85 -10.76 -19.99
C GLY A 152 4.05 -10.41 -18.72
N THR A 153 4.28 -11.17 -17.64
CA THR A 153 3.54 -11.00 -16.38
C THR A 153 4.47 -10.96 -15.17
N GLY A 154 4.24 -10.00 -14.26
CA GLY A 154 5.12 -9.84 -13.11
C GLY A 154 4.43 -9.31 -11.85
N LEU A 155 4.89 -9.83 -10.71
CA LEU A 155 4.53 -9.39 -9.36
C LEU A 155 5.80 -9.15 -8.56
N VAL A 156 5.92 -7.97 -7.96
CA VAL A 156 7.02 -7.57 -7.08
C VAL A 156 6.47 -6.93 -5.82
N THR A 157 6.91 -7.39 -4.64
CA THR A 157 6.36 -6.90 -3.36
C THR A 157 7.40 -6.89 -2.24
N THR A 158 7.19 -6.05 -1.25
CA THR A 158 7.91 -6.11 0.04
C THR A 158 7.24 -7.04 1.06
N THR A 159 6.04 -7.57 0.76
CA THR A 159 5.39 -8.61 1.57
C THR A 159 5.88 -10.01 1.18
N ARG A 160 5.24 -11.05 1.71
CA ARG A 160 5.32 -12.39 1.11
C ARG A 160 4.72 -12.33 -0.29
N ILE A 161 5.33 -12.96 -1.28
CA ILE A 161 4.76 -12.98 -2.64
C ILE A 161 3.38 -13.65 -2.69
N THR A 162 3.05 -14.45 -1.70
CA THR A 162 1.76 -15.10 -1.49
C THR A 162 0.73 -14.23 -0.75
N HIS A 163 1.11 -12.98 -0.36
CA HIS A 163 0.20 -12.04 0.30
C HIS A 163 -0.95 -11.62 -0.63
N ALA A 164 -2.00 -11.09 -0.03
CA ALA A 164 -3.26 -10.85 -0.73
C ALA A 164 -3.16 -9.87 -1.90
N THR A 165 -2.36 -8.81 -1.79
CA THR A 165 -2.25 -7.78 -2.85
C THR A 165 -1.63 -8.31 -4.13
N PRO A 166 -0.46 -9.00 -4.13
CA PRO A 166 0.03 -9.66 -5.33
C PRO A 166 -0.87 -10.83 -5.76
N ALA A 167 -1.40 -11.62 -4.82
CA ALA A 167 -2.26 -12.75 -5.16
C ALA A 167 -3.58 -12.31 -5.85
N GLY A 168 -4.12 -11.15 -5.51
CA GLY A 168 -5.33 -10.61 -6.13
C GLY A 168 -5.20 -10.32 -7.62
N PHE A 169 -3.98 -10.16 -8.16
CA PHE A 169 -3.77 -10.00 -9.59
C PHE A 169 -3.82 -11.32 -10.37
N GLY A 170 -3.58 -12.47 -9.72
CA GLY A 170 -3.39 -13.70 -10.48
C GLY A 170 -3.89 -14.99 -9.84
N ILE A 171 -4.57 -14.97 -8.70
CA ILE A 171 -4.95 -16.18 -7.94
C ILE A 171 -6.44 -16.18 -7.59
N ASN A 172 -7.04 -17.35 -7.57
CA ASN A 172 -8.39 -17.56 -7.06
C ASN A 172 -8.32 -18.35 -5.76
N MET A 173 -8.79 -17.78 -4.66
CA MET A 173 -8.78 -18.43 -3.36
C MET A 173 -9.96 -17.95 -2.49
N PRO A 174 -10.73 -18.85 -1.83
CA PRO A 174 -11.80 -18.44 -0.92
C PRO A 174 -11.31 -17.63 0.28
N GLU A 175 -10.07 -17.95 0.73
CA GLU A 175 -9.47 -17.35 1.91
C GLU A 175 -7.99 -17.04 1.66
N ARG A 176 -7.61 -15.75 1.74
CA ARG A 176 -6.25 -15.24 1.53
C ARG A 176 -5.17 -15.90 2.39
N TRP A 177 -5.55 -16.49 3.51
CA TRP A 177 -4.63 -17.12 4.47
C TRP A 177 -4.13 -18.50 4.02
N SER A 178 -4.67 -19.07 2.96
CA SER A 178 -4.24 -20.35 2.37
C SER A 178 -2.96 -20.17 1.52
N GLU A 179 -1.92 -19.52 2.06
CA GLU A 179 -0.75 -19.08 1.30
C GLU A 179 0.06 -20.23 0.67
N ASP A 180 0.08 -21.41 1.28
CA ASP A 180 0.69 -22.60 0.67
C ASP A 180 -0.02 -23.02 -0.63
N LYS A 181 -1.35 -22.85 -0.68
CA LYS A 181 -2.13 -23.11 -1.90
C LYS A 181 -1.94 -22.01 -2.93
N ILE A 182 -1.80 -20.75 -2.49
CA ILE A 182 -1.47 -19.63 -3.39
C ILE A 182 -0.12 -19.89 -4.06
N ALA A 183 0.90 -20.31 -3.31
CA ALA A 183 2.21 -20.66 -3.85
C ALA A 183 2.15 -21.79 -4.89
N ALA A 184 1.30 -22.81 -4.65
CA ALA A 184 1.07 -23.91 -5.61
C ALA A 184 0.39 -23.42 -6.89
N GLN A 185 -0.61 -22.54 -6.78
CA GLN A 185 -1.26 -21.95 -7.96
C GLN A 185 -0.28 -21.09 -8.79
N TYR A 186 0.65 -20.37 -8.16
CA TYR A 186 1.68 -19.66 -8.92
C TYR A 186 2.52 -20.61 -9.79
N LEU A 187 2.88 -21.78 -9.28
CA LEU A 187 3.59 -22.79 -10.07
C LEU A 187 2.74 -23.30 -11.23
N GLU A 188 1.44 -23.47 -11.04
CA GLU A 188 0.52 -23.92 -12.09
C GLU A 188 0.31 -22.87 -13.19
N ARG A 189 0.23 -21.59 -12.81
CA ARG A 189 -0.10 -20.47 -13.69
C ARG A 189 1.07 -19.90 -14.49
N GLU A 190 2.29 -20.16 -14.07
CA GLU A 190 3.53 -19.86 -14.83
C GLU A 190 3.72 -18.37 -15.19
N TYR A 191 3.56 -17.45 -14.23
CA TYR A 191 3.88 -16.03 -14.42
C TYR A 191 5.40 -15.80 -14.49
N ASP A 192 5.87 -14.87 -15.34
CA ASP A 192 7.29 -14.67 -15.63
C ASP A 192 8.15 -14.20 -14.45
N VAL A 193 7.59 -13.29 -13.64
CA VAL A 193 8.32 -12.68 -12.52
C VAL A 193 7.50 -12.75 -11.25
N LEU A 194 8.03 -13.42 -10.24
CA LEU A 194 7.44 -13.50 -8.90
C LEU A 194 8.53 -13.16 -7.88
N MET A 195 8.51 -11.96 -7.28
CA MET A 195 9.54 -11.52 -6.33
C MET A 195 8.96 -10.90 -5.07
N GLY A 196 9.49 -11.36 -3.91
CA GLY A 196 9.09 -10.85 -2.59
C GLY A 196 9.71 -11.66 -1.45
N GLY A 197 9.06 -11.66 -0.29
CA GLY A 197 9.32 -12.58 0.80
C GLY A 197 8.53 -13.90 0.67
N GLY A 198 8.36 -14.62 1.78
CA GLY A 198 7.49 -15.81 1.85
C GLY A 198 8.17 -17.13 1.48
N ARG A 199 9.49 -17.21 1.60
CA ARG A 199 10.28 -18.44 1.34
C ARG A 199 9.66 -19.69 1.94
N ARG A 200 9.06 -19.59 3.15
CA ARG A 200 8.43 -20.69 3.88
C ARG A 200 7.34 -21.42 3.09
N HIS A 201 6.62 -20.71 2.21
CA HIS A 201 5.51 -21.25 1.43
C HIS A 201 5.96 -22.05 0.20
N PHE A 202 7.26 -22.08 -0.10
CA PHE A 202 7.87 -22.81 -1.21
C PHE A 202 8.82 -23.93 -0.74
N ASP A 203 9.27 -23.86 0.53
CA ASP A 203 10.25 -24.79 1.11
C ASP A 203 9.55 -26.05 1.65
N PRO A 204 9.90 -27.27 1.16
CA PRO A 204 9.29 -28.50 1.62
C PRO A 204 9.49 -28.78 3.12
N GLY A 205 10.54 -28.23 3.74
CA GLY A 205 10.79 -28.33 5.16
C GLY A 205 9.92 -27.43 6.04
N ARG A 206 9.17 -26.50 5.43
CA ARG A 206 8.33 -25.51 6.12
C ARG A 206 6.85 -25.64 5.79
N ARG A 207 6.52 -26.21 4.64
CA ARG A 207 5.14 -26.47 4.20
C ARG A 207 4.55 -27.67 4.94
N GLU A 208 3.27 -27.58 5.27
CA GLU A 208 2.56 -28.70 5.94
C GLU A 208 2.42 -29.95 5.05
N ASP A 209 2.31 -29.74 3.72
CA ASP A 209 2.19 -30.83 2.74
C ASP A 209 3.53 -31.43 2.29
N GLY A 210 4.65 -30.84 2.71
CA GLY A 210 6.01 -31.28 2.35
C GLY A 210 6.37 -31.15 0.88
N THR A 211 5.58 -30.43 0.07
CA THR A 211 5.80 -30.27 -1.37
C THR A 211 6.99 -29.35 -1.64
N ASP A 212 7.95 -29.79 -2.48
CA ASP A 212 9.06 -28.96 -2.94
C ASP A 212 8.66 -28.09 -4.13
N LEU A 213 8.12 -26.90 -3.84
CA LEU A 213 7.76 -25.96 -4.91
C LEU A 213 9.01 -25.33 -5.55
N PHE A 214 10.13 -25.17 -4.84
CA PHE A 214 11.39 -24.70 -5.46
C PHE A 214 11.89 -25.67 -6.52
N GLY A 215 11.80 -26.98 -6.28
CA GLY A 215 12.06 -28.00 -7.27
C GLY A 215 11.11 -27.87 -8.45
N GLY A 216 9.82 -27.77 -8.21
CA GLY A 216 8.81 -27.62 -9.25
C GLY A 216 9.03 -26.39 -10.15
N PHE A 217 9.42 -25.23 -9.59
CA PHE A 217 9.74 -24.03 -10.37
C PHE A 217 11.03 -24.27 -11.23
N ARG A 218 12.07 -24.89 -10.67
CA ARG A 218 13.27 -25.22 -11.46
C ARG A 218 12.98 -26.18 -12.60
N ASP A 219 12.14 -27.20 -12.37
CA ASP A 219 11.73 -28.16 -13.39
C ASP A 219 10.97 -27.50 -14.55
N LYS A 220 10.30 -26.37 -14.29
CA LYS A 220 9.67 -25.52 -15.30
C LYS A 220 10.62 -24.47 -15.91
N GLY A 221 11.90 -24.48 -15.53
CA GLY A 221 12.93 -23.61 -16.11
C GLY A 221 13.04 -22.23 -15.45
N TYR A 222 12.44 -22.02 -14.27
CA TYR A 222 12.61 -20.76 -13.53
C TYR A 222 13.99 -20.67 -12.88
N ALA A 223 14.58 -19.48 -12.93
CA ALA A 223 15.59 -19.09 -11.97
C ALA A 223 14.96 -19.00 -10.57
N VAL A 224 15.63 -19.55 -9.56
CA VAL A 224 15.18 -19.48 -8.16
C VAL A 224 16.20 -18.68 -7.36
N ALA A 225 15.87 -17.43 -7.04
CA ALA A 225 16.70 -16.52 -6.27
C ALA A 225 16.23 -16.46 -4.81
N LYS A 226 17.18 -16.58 -3.87
CA LYS A 226 16.91 -16.53 -2.42
C LYS A 226 17.66 -15.42 -1.71
N THR A 227 18.64 -14.82 -2.40
CA THR A 227 19.48 -13.75 -1.87
C THR A 227 19.60 -12.62 -2.89
N ARG A 228 20.06 -11.45 -2.42
CA ARG A 228 20.42 -10.32 -3.28
C ARG A 228 21.49 -10.70 -4.31
N SER A 229 22.46 -11.56 -3.94
CA SER A 229 23.47 -12.06 -4.89
C SER A 229 22.82 -12.86 -5.99
N ASP A 230 21.90 -13.80 -5.67
CA ASP A 230 21.20 -14.58 -6.68
C ASP A 230 20.44 -13.70 -7.68
N LEU A 231 19.82 -12.60 -7.18
CA LEU A 231 19.12 -11.64 -8.04
C LEU A 231 20.08 -10.86 -8.93
N ASN A 232 21.26 -10.48 -8.42
CA ASN A 232 22.26 -9.75 -9.18
C ASN A 232 22.93 -10.63 -10.24
N ASP A 233 23.09 -11.93 -9.96
CA ASP A 233 23.67 -12.92 -10.87
C ASP A 233 22.68 -13.33 -11.97
N TRP A 234 21.38 -13.05 -11.79
CA TRP A 234 20.36 -13.32 -12.80
C TRP A 234 20.40 -12.27 -13.93
N GLU A 235 20.74 -12.72 -15.13
CA GLU A 235 20.89 -11.86 -16.31
C GLU A 235 19.54 -11.41 -16.93
N GLY A 236 18.40 -11.75 -16.30
CA GLY A 236 17.06 -11.43 -16.80
C GLY A 236 16.61 -12.34 -17.93
N GLU A 237 17.17 -13.54 -18.05
CA GLU A 237 16.74 -14.55 -19.01
C GLU A 237 15.81 -15.57 -18.34
N GLY A 238 14.72 -15.92 -19.05
CA GLY A 238 13.70 -16.83 -18.52
C GLY A 238 12.86 -16.23 -17.38
N ALA A 239 12.01 -17.06 -16.80
CA ALA A 239 11.18 -16.67 -15.66
C ALA A 239 11.97 -16.77 -14.35
N ILE A 240 11.50 -16.03 -13.31
CA ILE A 240 12.16 -16.01 -12.00
C ILE A 240 11.16 -16.13 -10.86
N LEU A 241 11.50 -16.96 -9.86
CA LEU A 241 10.94 -16.94 -8.52
C LEU A 241 12.00 -16.40 -7.55
N GLY A 242 11.80 -15.20 -7.01
CA GLY A 242 12.63 -14.57 -5.98
C GLY A 242 11.93 -14.56 -4.63
N THR A 243 12.44 -15.32 -3.64
CA THR A 243 11.89 -15.33 -2.27
C THR A 243 13.01 -15.00 -1.28
N PHE A 244 13.18 -13.69 -1.01
CA PHE A 244 14.38 -13.16 -0.37
C PHE A 244 14.35 -13.19 1.16
N PHE A 245 13.20 -13.51 1.77
CA PHE A 245 13.06 -13.65 3.22
C PHE A 245 12.06 -14.76 3.58
N ASP A 246 12.14 -15.30 4.80
CA ASP A 246 11.25 -16.38 5.24
C ASP A 246 9.78 -15.93 5.35
N THR A 247 9.59 -14.70 5.83
CA THR A 247 8.30 -14.02 5.94
C THR A 247 8.24 -12.82 5.00
N HIS A 248 7.65 -11.70 5.42
CA HIS A 248 7.74 -10.42 4.70
C HIS A 248 9.19 -9.91 4.71
N LEU A 249 9.58 -9.11 3.71
CA LEU A 249 10.89 -8.46 3.74
C LEU A 249 11.02 -7.57 4.99
N PRO A 250 12.23 -7.39 5.53
CA PRO A 250 12.45 -6.46 6.63
C PRO A 250 11.99 -5.04 6.27
N TYR A 251 11.46 -4.31 7.25
CA TYR A 251 11.22 -2.89 7.08
C TYR A 251 12.49 -2.17 6.62
N VAL A 252 12.33 -1.14 5.83
CA VAL A 252 13.45 -0.32 5.33
C VAL A 252 14.35 0.16 6.47
N LEU A 253 13.75 0.57 7.57
CA LEU A 253 14.47 1.06 8.74
C LEU A 253 15.36 -0.02 9.38
N ASP A 254 14.82 -1.23 9.57
CA ASP A 254 15.55 -2.36 10.14
C ASP A 254 16.58 -2.91 9.16
N HIS A 255 16.24 -2.95 7.87
CA HIS A 255 17.16 -3.37 6.82
C HIS A 255 18.43 -2.53 6.81
N ARG A 256 18.31 -1.18 6.79
CA ARG A 256 19.46 -0.27 6.70
C ARG A 256 20.37 -0.28 7.94
N ASN A 257 19.90 -0.84 9.06
CA ASN A 257 20.66 -0.91 10.31
C ASN A 257 21.05 -2.35 10.70
N THR A 258 20.75 -3.35 9.85
CA THR A 258 21.13 -4.75 10.06
C THR A 258 22.03 -5.22 8.91
N PRO A 259 23.37 -5.39 9.13
CA PRO A 259 24.30 -5.74 8.06
C PRO A 259 23.93 -6.98 7.24
N ALA A 260 23.44 -8.04 7.90
CA ALA A 260 23.01 -9.26 7.22
C ALA A 260 21.81 -8.99 6.25
N HIS A 261 20.88 -8.13 6.64
CA HIS A 261 19.77 -7.77 5.74
C HIS A 261 20.28 -6.96 4.53
N GLN A 262 21.24 -6.04 4.74
CA GLN A 262 21.83 -5.27 3.64
C GLN A 262 22.56 -6.14 2.64
N GLU A 263 23.21 -7.21 3.09
CA GLU A 263 23.95 -8.12 2.23
C GLU A 263 23.03 -9.09 1.47
N GLU A 264 22.04 -9.65 2.17
CA GLU A 264 21.26 -10.79 1.66
C GLU A 264 19.93 -10.41 1.01
N VAL A 265 19.30 -9.30 1.44
CA VAL A 265 17.93 -8.98 1.03
C VAL A 265 17.91 -7.81 0.05
N PRO A 266 17.42 -7.98 -1.19
CA PRO A 266 17.26 -6.86 -2.11
C PRO A 266 16.14 -5.93 -1.66
N ARG A 267 16.22 -4.67 -2.09
CA ARG A 267 15.22 -3.63 -1.84
C ARG A 267 14.18 -3.57 -2.96
N LEU A 268 13.03 -2.99 -2.70
CA LEU A 268 11.95 -2.85 -3.69
C LEU A 268 12.43 -2.23 -5.01
N PRO A 269 13.22 -1.13 -5.04
CA PRO A 269 13.72 -0.58 -6.30
C PRO A 269 14.61 -1.55 -7.09
N GLU A 270 15.40 -2.38 -6.41
CA GLU A 270 16.29 -3.36 -7.06
C GLU A 270 15.49 -4.50 -7.72
N MET A 271 14.45 -4.98 -7.01
CA MET A 271 13.53 -5.99 -7.56
C MET A 271 12.70 -5.43 -8.72
N ALA A 272 12.22 -4.20 -8.61
CA ALA A 272 11.51 -3.51 -9.69
C ALA A 272 12.37 -3.34 -10.95
N ASP A 273 13.62 -2.89 -10.80
CA ASP A 273 14.56 -2.78 -11.90
C ASP A 273 14.84 -4.15 -12.58
N ALA A 274 14.96 -5.22 -11.80
CA ALA A 274 15.16 -6.57 -12.32
C ALA A 274 13.92 -7.07 -13.09
N ALA A 275 12.71 -6.82 -12.56
CA ALA A 275 11.46 -7.16 -13.20
C ALA A 275 11.28 -6.41 -14.53
N LEU A 276 11.50 -5.09 -14.53
CA LEU A 276 11.41 -4.26 -15.73
C LEU A 276 12.38 -4.73 -16.81
N ARG A 277 13.67 -4.98 -16.47
CA ARG A 277 14.65 -5.52 -17.44
C ARG A 277 14.23 -6.86 -18.05
N ARG A 278 13.54 -7.72 -17.29
CA ARG A 278 13.05 -9.01 -17.80
C ARG A 278 11.85 -8.84 -18.72
N LEU A 279 10.87 -8.06 -18.26
CA LEU A 279 9.58 -7.95 -18.92
C LEU A 279 9.67 -7.10 -20.20
N ASP A 280 10.53 -6.09 -20.25
CA ASP A 280 10.81 -5.26 -21.42
C ASP A 280 11.38 -6.03 -22.62
N ARG A 281 11.79 -7.29 -22.44
CA ARG A 281 12.21 -8.18 -23.52
C ARG A 281 11.05 -8.88 -24.24
N ASN A 282 9.84 -8.77 -23.71
CA ASN A 282 8.66 -9.31 -24.37
C ASN A 282 8.17 -8.31 -25.42
N GLU A 283 8.23 -8.70 -26.70
CA GLU A 283 7.85 -7.85 -27.82
C GLU A 283 6.34 -7.54 -27.86
N ASP A 284 5.52 -8.37 -27.22
CA ASP A 284 4.06 -8.16 -27.07
C ASP A 284 3.72 -7.26 -25.86
N GLY A 285 4.72 -6.79 -25.10
CA GLY A 285 4.56 -5.96 -23.89
C GLY A 285 4.29 -6.77 -22.63
N PHE A 286 3.86 -6.11 -21.53
CA PHE A 286 3.73 -6.76 -20.23
C PHE A 286 2.74 -6.07 -19.27
N LEU A 287 2.34 -6.82 -18.21
CA LEU A 287 1.72 -6.30 -16.99
C LEU A 287 2.63 -6.56 -15.78
N LEU A 288 2.99 -5.52 -15.05
CA LEU A 288 3.80 -5.59 -13.84
C LEU A 288 3.10 -4.89 -12.67
N GLN A 289 2.82 -5.63 -11.59
CA GLN A 289 2.45 -5.03 -10.31
C GLN A 289 3.70 -4.86 -9.44
N ILE A 290 3.85 -3.67 -8.83
CA ILE A 290 4.91 -3.35 -7.85
C ILE A 290 4.25 -2.85 -6.58
N GLU A 291 4.48 -3.54 -5.46
CA GLU A 291 3.81 -3.26 -4.19
C GLU A 291 4.80 -2.84 -3.09
N GLY A 292 4.52 -1.68 -2.48
CA GLY A 292 5.07 -1.27 -1.20
C GLY A 292 4.22 -1.79 -0.03
N GLY A 293 4.19 -3.11 0.18
CA GLY A 293 3.22 -3.75 1.08
C GLY A 293 3.54 -3.62 2.57
N ARG A 294 4.78 -3.21 2.94
CA ARG A 294 5.13 -3.03 4.36
C ARG A 294 4.60 -1.72 4.94
N VAL A 295 4.10 -0.81 4.11
CA VAL A 295 3.45 0.43 4.55
C VAL A 295 2.23 0.10 5.41
N ASP A 296 1.38 -0.83 4.97
CA ASP A 296 0.21 -1.30 5.72
C ASP A 296 0.58 -1.88 7.09
N HIS A 297 1.60 -2.74 7.13
CA HIS A 297 2.07 -3.33 8.38
C HIS A 297 2.61 -2.28 9.37
N GLY A 298 3.29 -1.24 8.87
CA GLY A 298 3.72 -0.09 9.67
C GLY A 298 2.53 0.69 10.23
N ALA A 299 1.47 0.85 9.42
CA ALA A 299 0.23 1.49 9.86
C ALA A 299 -0.50 0.68 10.93
N HIS A 300 -0.66 -0.63 10.75
CA HIS A 300 -1.22 -1.54 11.76
C HIS A 300 -0.48 -1.50 13.09
N ALA A 301 0.83 -1.32 13.05
CA ALA A 301 1.67 -1.20 14.24
C ALA A 301 1.70 0.21 14.84
N ASN A 302 1.08 1.21 14.21
CA ASN A 302 1.26 2.64 14.51
C ASN A 302 2.73 3.02 14.60
N ASP A 303 3.56 2.40 13.76
CA ASP A 303 4.99 2.62 13.69
C ASP A 303 5.30 3.75 12.69
N THR A 304 5.45 4.96 13.21
CA THR A 304 5.63 6.15 12.37
C THR A 304 6.87 6.07 11.48
N ALA A 305 7.99 5.60 12.02
CA ALA A 305 9.22 5.53 11.22
C ALA A 305 9.25 4.31 10.29
N GLY A 306 8.71 3.16 10.73
CA GLY A 306 8.53 1.99 9.88
C GLY A 306 7.71 2.34 8.65
N LEU A 307 6.50 2.85 8.86
CA LEU A 307 5.61 3.31 7.78
C LEU A 307 6.26 4.37 6.88
N LEU A 308 6.88 5.40 7.48
CA LEU A 308 7.46 6.53 6.75
C LEU A 308 8.55 6.08 5.78
N TYR A 309 9.49 5.25 6.24
CA TYR A 309 10.63 4.86 5.41
C TYR A 309 10.25 3.81 4.35
N ASP A 310 9.27 2.95 4.61
CA ASP A 310 8.72 2.05 3.60
C ASP A 310 7.93 2.82 2.53
N GLN A 311 7.18 3.86 2.90
CA GLN A 311 6.54 4.76 1.94
C GLN A 311 7.55 5.56 1.11
N ILE A 312 8.65 6.03 1.69
CA ILE A 312 9.74 6.71 0.96
C ILE A 312 10.42 5.75 -0.02
N GLU A 313 10.59 4.48 0.36
CA GLU A 313 11.13 3.48 -0.58
C GLU A 313 10.21 3.21 -1.75
N PHE A 314 8.90 3.08 -1.48
CA PHE A 314 7.91 2.97 -2.54
C PHE A 314 7.95 4.20 -3.47
N ASP A 315 8.05 5.40 -2.93
CA ASP A 315 8.19 6.63 -3.74
C ASP A 315 9.49 6.66 -4.56
N ARG A 316 10.60 6.12 -4.03
CA ARG A 316 11.84 5.93 -4.82
C ARG A 316 11.64 4.93 -5.94
N THR A 317 10.83 3.90 -5.72
CA THR A 317 10.48 2.92 -6.76
C THR A 317 9.61 3.55 -7.85
N ILE A 318 8.68 4.46 -7.49
CA ILE A 318 8.01 5.31 -8.49
C ILE A 318 9.05 6.04 -9.35
N GLY A 319 10.09 6.62 -8.74
CA GLY A 319 11.17 7.28 -9.46
C GLY A 319 11.86 6.36 -10.48
N ARG A 320 12.12 5.09 -10.13
CA ARG A 320 12.71 4.10 -11.05
C ARG A 320 11.79 3.78 -12.24
N VAL A 321 10.49 3.66 -11.97
CA VAL A 321 9.49 3.47 -13.03
C VAL A 321 9.42 4.71 -13.93
N LEU A 322 9.46 5.92 -13.39
CA LEU A 322 9.48 7.15 -14.17
C LEU A 322 10.72 7.28 -15.05
N ASP A 323 11.89 6.85 -14.55
CA ASP A 323 13.13 6.77 -15.36
C ASP A 323 12.98 5.75 -16.50
N PHE A 324 12.31 4.61 -16.25
CA PHE A 324 12.05 3.58 -17.27
C PHE A 324 11.11 4.06 -18.38
N VAL A 325 10.06 4.82 -18.03
CA VAL A 325 9.07 5.31 -19.01
C VAL A 325 9.47 6.66 -19.64
N GLU A 326 10.61 7.22 -19.30
CA GLU A 326 11.07 8.48 -19.89
C GLU A 326 11.29 8.33 -21.40
N GLY A 327 10.54 9.11 -22.19
CA GLY A 327 10.61 9.06 -23.65
C GLY A 327 9.85 7.88 -24.31
N ARG A 328 9.10 7.09 -23.53
CA ARG A 328 8.21 6.04 -24.02
C ARG A 328 6.79 6.57 -24.13
N ASP A 329 6.08 6.14 -25.17
CA ASP A 329 4.66 6.43 -25.44
C ASP A 329 3.79 5.17 -25.45
N ASP A 330 4.35 4.02 -25.07
CA ASP A 330 3.77 2.68 -25.11
C ASP A 330 3.37 2.11 -23.74
N THR A 331 3.52 2.89 -22.66
CA THR A 331 3.38 2.36 -21.29
C THR A 331 2.38 3.15 -20.45
N LEU A 332 1.31 2.46 -20.00
CA LEU A 332 0.40 2.96 -18.98
C LEU A 332 1.01 2.72 -17.59
N VAL A 333 1.10 3.76 -16.76
CA VAL A 333 1.48 3.66 -15.35
C VAL A 333 0.30 4.09 -14.48
N VAL A 334 -0.10 3.22 -13.54
CA VAL A 334 -1.12 3.50 -12.51
C VAL A 334 -0.45 3.50 -11.15
N ILE A 335 -0.74 4.50 -10.31
CA ILE A 335 -0.20 4.64 -8.96
C ILE A 335 -1.36 4.85 -7.99
N THR A 336 -1.50 3.97 -7.01
CA THR A 336 -2.62 4.01 -6.05
C THR A 336 -2.30 3.31 -4.73
N THR A 337 -3.32 3.12 -3.90
CA THR A 337 -3.33 2.29 -2.69
C THR A 337 -4.64 1.50 -2.65
N ASP A 338 -4.65 0.38 -1.96
CA ASP A 338 -5.83 -0.51 -1.84
C ASP A 338 -6.81 -0.09 -0.74
N HIS A 339 -6.37 0.63 0.27
CA HIS A 339 -7.15 1.23 1.35
C HIS A 339 -6.31 2.20 2.17
N GLY A 340 -6.92 2.98 3.03
CA GLY A 340 -6.22 3.66 4.10
C GLY A 340 -6.06 2.75 5.32
N ASN A 341 -5.04 3.00 6.15
CA ASN A 341 -4.86 2.28 7.41
C ASN A 341 -4.32 3.21 8.49
N GLY A 342 -4.86 3.08 9.70
CA GLY A 342 -4.43 3.80 10.90
C GLY A 342 -4.56 5.31 10.86
N ASN A 343 -4.71 5.91 9.69
CA ASN A 343 -4.83 7.34 9.41
C ASN A 343 -3.89 8.20 10.25
N PRO A 344 -2.56 8.09 10.02
CA PRO A 344 -1.58 8.93 10.70
C PRO A 344 -1.66 10.37 10.22
N GLY A 345 -1.26 11.31 11.10
CA GLY A 345 -1.16 12.70 10.71
C GLY A 345 -0.20 13.47 11.61
N VAL A 346 0.53 14.43 11.01
CA VAL A 346 1.33 15.38 11.76
C VAL A 346 0.40 16.41 12.40
N ASN A 347 0.43 16.52 13.73
CA ASN A 347 -0.43 17.39 14.49
C ASN A 347 0.35 18.55 15.11
N ALA A 348 -0.36 19.62 15.45
CA ALA A 348 0.21 20.66 16.26
C ALA A 348 0.54 20.13 17.68
N ALA A 349 1.63 20.59 18.26
CA ALA A 349 1.99 20.32 19.65
C ALA A 349 1.20 21.29 20.58
N GLY A 350 -0.12 21.08 20.70
CA GLY A 350 -1.01 22.00 21.38
C GLY A 350 -1.05 23.37 20.71
N ASP A 351 -0.88 24.45 21.47
CA ASP A 351 -0.84 25.83 20.95
C ASP A 351 0.50 26.20 20.27
N ARG A 352 1.48 25.28 20.31
CA ARG A 352 2.84 25.50 19.83
C ARG A 352 3.07 24.91 18.45
N TYR A 353 2.36 25.44 17.44
CA TYR A 353 2.43 24.97 16.04
C TYR A 353 3.86 24.85 15.50
N SER A 354 4.74 25.81 15.87
CA SER A 354 6.15 25.81 15.44
C SER A 354 6.99 24.65 15.94
N GLU A 355 6.56 23.96 16.98
CA GLU A 355 7.29 22.81 17.55
C GLU A 355 7.02 21.51 16.78
N SER A 356 5.93 21.42 16.04
CA SER A 356 5.58 20.21 15.27
C SER A 356 6.67 19.87 14.23
N THR A 357 7.25 20.88 13.60
CA THR A 357 8.30 20.66 12.59
C THR A 357 9.57 20.05 13.19
N PRO A 358 10.22 20.61 14.22
CA PRO A 358 11.40 19.97 14.81
C PRO A 358 11.08 18.63 15.48
N MET A 359 9.86 18.40 15.96
CA MET A 359 9.44 17.10 16.47
C MET A 359 9.38 16.07 15.34
N PHE A 360 8.75 16.41 14.19
CA PHE A 360 8.71 15.55 13.03
C PHE A 360 10.11 15.23 12.48
N ASP A 361 11.02 16.20 12.48
CA ASP A 361 12.39 16.03 11.99
C ASP A 361 13.18 14.95 12.77
N ARG A 362 12.83 14.67 14.03
CA ARG A 362 13.48 13.61 14.84
C ARG A 362 13.34 12.21 14.22
N LEU A 363 12.31 11.99 13.38
CA LEU A 363 12.16 10.72 12.67
C LEU A 363 13.38 10.38 11.80
N ALA A 364 14.17 11.37 11.41
CA ALA A 364 15.40 11.16 10.64
C ALA A 364 16.49 10.39 11.44
N ASP A 365 16.46 10.48 12.77
CA ASP A 365 17.43 9.86 13.65
C ASP A 365 17.06 8.41 14.03
N PHE A 366 15.83 7.98 13.77
CA PHE A 366 15.34 6.65 14.12
C PHE A 366 16.11 5.56 13.38
N ARG A 367 16.40 4.46 14.08
CA ARG A 367 17.22 3.35 13.58
C ARG A 367 16.44 2.06 13.39
N TYR A 368 15.45 1.79 14.26
CA TYR A 368 14.71 0.55 14.26
C TYR A 368 13.21 0.80 14.47
N THR A 369 12.41 -0.16 14.02
CA THR A 369 10.95 -0.16 14.10
C THR A 369 10.43 -0.49 15.50
N ASN A 370 9.13 -0.21 15.73
CA ASN A 370 8.43 -0.68 16.93
C ASN A 370 8.41 -2.22 17.00
N THR A 371 8.35 -2.90 15.85
CA THR A 371 8.48 -4.35 15.77
C THR A 371 9.83 -4.84 16.31
N TRP A 372 10.92 -4.15 15.93
CA TRP A 372 12.26 -4.46 16.45
C TRP A 372 12.35 -4.20 17.98
N ILE A 373 11.73 -3.14 18.48
CA ILE A 373 11.67 -2.88 19.92
C ILE A 373 11.02 -4.05 20.64
N LEU A 374 9.83 -4.46 20.20
CA LEU A 374 9.03 -5.48 20.86
C LEU A 374 9.58 -6.90 20.71
N SER A 375 10.42 -7.19 19.70
CA SER A 375 10.94 -8.53 19.44
C SER A 375 11.79 -9.11 20.57
N GLU A 376 12.35 -8.27 21.44
CA GLU A 376 13.20 -8.65 22.57
C GLU A 376 12.62 -8.24 23.94
N LEU A 377 11.33 -7.87 23.95
CA LEU A 377 10.61 -7.50 25.18
C LEU A 377 9.48 -8.49 25.45
N ASP A 378 9.28 -8.81 26.72
CA ASP A 378 8.26 -9.71 27.23
C ASP A 378 7.63 -9.21 28.54
N GLU A 379 6.78 -10.02 29.18
CA GLU A 379 6.11 -9.71 30.45
C GLU A 379 7.08 -9.54 31.64
N ASP A 380 8.27 -10.10 31.58
CA ASP A 380 9.30 -10.03 32.60
C ASP A 380 10.25 -8.85 32.41
N SER A 381 10.18 -8.16 31.26
CA SER A 381 11.05 -7.04 30.93
C SER A 381 10.85 -5.89 31.91
N THR A 382 11.95 -5.38 32.44
CA THR A 382 11.93 -4.23 33.35
C THR A 382 11.77 -2.91 32.61
N TYR A 383 11.23 -1.88 33.28
CA TYR A 383 11.10 -0.54 32.68
C TYR A 383 12.44 0.02 32.15
N ARG A 384 13.59 -0.34 32.76
CA ARG A 384 14.92 0.08 32.28
C ARG A 384 15.29 -0.60 30.96
N GLN A 385 15.05 -1.90 30.83
CA GLN A 385 15.27 -2.61 29.56
C GLN A 385 14.39 -2.03 28.46
N ILE A 386 13.16 -1.67 28.79
CA ILE A 386 12.24 -1.00 27.86
C ILE A 386 12.79 0.37 27.43
N GLN A 387 13.25 1.21 28.39
CA GLN A 387 13.86 2.52 28.09
C GLN A 387 15.09 2.36 27.19
N ASP A 388 16.02 1.45 27.55
CA ASP A 388 17.25 1.20 26.79
C ASP A 388 16.94 0.73 25.35
N ARG A 389 15.92 -0.14 25.20
CA ARG A 389 15.52 -0.67 23.89
C ARG A 389 14.89 0.41 23.01
N VAL A 390 14.01 1.24 23.58
CA VAL A 390 13.38 2.36 22.87
C VAL A 390 14.43 3.42 22.51
N GLU A 391 15.32 3.81 23.43
CA GLU A 391 16.39 4.78 23.17
C GLU A 391 17.33 4.29 22.05
N THR A 392 17.65 3.00 22.03
CA THR A 392 18.43 2.41 20.94
C THR A 392 17.72 2.55 19.59
N ALA A 393 16.41 2.33 19.56
CA ALA A 393 15.62 2.36 18.31
C ALA A 393 15.32 3.78 17.84
N TRP A 394 14.86 4.66 18.72
CA TRP A 394 14.38 5.99 18.35
C TRP A 394 15.45 7.08 18.50
N GLN A 395 16.58 6.80 19.16
CA GLN A 395 17.57 7.80 19.58
C GLN A 395 16.95 8.88 20.48
N ILE A 396 15.86 8.53 21.16
CA ILE A 396 15.09 9.36 22.08
C ILE A 396 14.79 8.51 23.31
N GLY A 397 15.14 9.04 24.51
CA GLY A 397 14.76 8.41 25.77
C GLY A 397 13.29 8.71 26.11
N ILE A 398 12.56 7.70 26.55
CA ILE A 398 11.21 7.85 27.09
C ILE A 398 11.26 7.98 28.62
N SER A 399 10.24 8.61 29.21
CA SER A 399 10.12 8.74 30.64
C SER A 399 9.94 7.37 31.33
N ARG A 400 10.19 7.32 32.64
CA ARG A 400 9.93 6.12 33.43
C ARG A 400 8.44 5.74 33.41
N ASP A 401 7.55 6.72 33.53
CA ASP A 401 6.10 6.48 33.53
C ASP A 401 5.62 5.87 32.20
N GLU A 402 6.16 6.36 31.07
CA GLU A 402 5.86 5.78 29.73
C GLU A 402 6.39 4.34 29.61
N ALA A 403 7.57 4.05 30.16
CA ALA A 403 8.13 2.70 30.16
C ALA A 403 7.34 1.74 31.08
N GLU A 404 6.85 2.22 32.22
CA GLU A 404 5.98 1.45 33.13
C GLU A 404 4.61 1.17 32.47
N LEU A 405 4.02 2.12 31.73
CA LEU A 405 2.82 1.87 30.93
C LEU A 405 3.03 0.78 29.89
N LEU A 406 4.18 0.79 29.20
CA LEU A 406 4.50 -0.25 28.22
C LEU A 406 4.74 -1.60 28.89
N GLN A 407 5.35 -1.63 30.07
CA GLN A 407 5.49 -2.84 30.89
C GLN A 407 4.13 -3.43 31.28
N ASP A 408 3.18 -2.57 31.68
CA ASP A 408 1.82 -3.01 31.99
C ASP A 408 1.10 -3.54 30.75
N ALA A 409 1.33 -2.95 29.57
CA ALA A 409 0.79 -3.44 28.31
C ALA A 409 1.37 -4.81 27.91
N LEU A 410 2.67 -5.04 28.10
CA LEU A 410 3.33 -6.34 27.88
C LEU A 410 2.78 -7.42 28.81
N ARG A 411 2.37 -7.06 30.03
CA ARG A 411 1.72 -7.95 31.00
C ARG A 411 0.21 -8.13 30.79
N GLY A 412 -0.37 -7.46 29.80
CA GLY A 412 -1.81 -7.44 29.59
C GLY A 412 -2.61 -6.71 30.68
N GLN A 413 -1.97 -5.82 31.44
CA GLN A 413 -2.56 -5.06 32.56
C GLN A 413 -2.95 -3.64 32.16
N TYR A 414 -2.48 -3.13 31.02
CA TYR A 414 -2.85 -1.83 30.49
C TYR A 414 -4.16 -1.91 29.71
N GLU A 415 -5.13 -1.05 30.07
CA GLU A 415 -6.42 -0.96 29.37
C GLU A 415 -6.68 0.48 28.91
N ALA A 416 -6.67 0.70 27.60
CA ALA A 416 -7.04 1.97 27.00
C ALA A 416 -8.58 2.09 26.88
N ALA A 417 -9.12 3.31 26.90
CA ALA A 417 -10.54 3.57 26.67
C ALA A 417 -11.02 3.02 25.31
N TYR A 418 -10.20 3.13 24.27
CA TYR A 418 -10.36 2.38 23.03
C TYR A 418 -9.52 1.09 23.11
N ARG A 419 -10.19 -0.01 23.41
CA ARG A 419 -9.56 -1.28 23.82
C ARG A 419 -8.46 -1.78 22.86
N LYS A 420 -8.62 -1.60 21.53
CA LYS A 420 -7.60 -1.96 20.57
C LYS A 420 -6.25 -1.26 20.84
N LYS A 421 -6.27 -0.02 21.36
CA LYS A 421 -5.05 0.71 21.73
C LYS A 421 -4.36 0.19 23.00
N SER A 422 -4.86 -0.88 23.60
CA SER A 422 -4.19 -1.56 24.72
C SER A 422 -3.04 -2.45 24.25
N ALA A 423 -2.93 -2.77 22.96
CA ALA A 423 -1.83 -3.54 22.43
C ALA A 423 -0.49 -2.77 22.51
N PRO A 424 0.62 -3.44 22.88
CA PRO A 424 1.91 -2.77 23.10
C PRO A 424 2.42 -1.94 21.90
N ASN A 425 2.21 -2.43 20.67
CA ASN A 425 2.58 -1.70 19.45
C ASN A 425 1.81 -0.37 19.28
N LEU A 426 0.51 -0.37 19.54
CA LEU A 426 -0.32 0.84 19.44
C LEU A 426 -0.02 1.82 20.59
N LEU A 427 0.31 1.31 21.77
CA LEU A 427 0.78 2.13 22.88
C LEU A 427 2.14 2.79 22.56
N LEU A 428 3.08 2.05 21.95
CA LEU A 428 4.33 2.65 21.46
C LEU A 428 4.07 3.78 20.47
N GLY A 429 3.15 3.61 19.53
CA GLY A 429 2.75 4.67 18.60
C GLY A 429 2.18 5.90 19.32
N ALA A 430 1.38 5.69 20.38
CA ALA A 430 0.85 6.78 21.19
C ALA A 430 1.96 7.51 22.00
N ILE A 431 2.92 6.78 22.58
CA ILE A 431 4.09 7.35 23.24
C ILE A 431 4.95 8.13 22.23
N GLN A 432 5.20 7.56 21.05
CA GLN A 432 5.98 8.17 19.98
C GLN A 432 5.41 9.53 19.54
N ALA A 433 4.09 9.71 19.60
CA ALA A 433 3.44 10.97 19.28
C ALA A 433 3.90 12.14 20.16
N ASN A 434 4.27 11.89 21.43
CA ASN A 434 4.80 12.90 22.34
C ASN A 434 6.14 13.51 21.86
N TYR A 435 6.84 12.78 20.99
CA TYR A 435 8.18 13.13 20.53
C TYR A 435 8.26 13.51 19.06
N THR A 436 7.28 13.07 18.26
CA THR A 436 7.29 13.23 16.79
C THR A 436 6.17 14.10 16.24
N SER A 437 5.19 14.47 17.07
CA SER A 437 3.95 15.14 16.60
C SER A 437 3.11 14.33 15.61
N VAL A 438 3.34 13.02 15.46
CA VAL A 438 2.53 12.16 14.60
C VAL A 438 1.55 11.37 15.45
N ASN A 439 0.27 11.52 15.18
CA ASN A 439 -0.81 10.81 15.87
C ASN A 439 -1.55 9.90 14.90
N TRP A 440 -2.28 8.94 15.47
CA TRP A 440 -2.97 7.88 14.76
C TRP A 440 -4.45 7.83 15.16
N LEU A 441 -5.33 7.62 14.19
CA LEU A 441 -6.73 7.34 14.46
C LEU A 441 -6.89 5.97 15.14
N GLY A 442 -6.25 4.95 14.60
CA GLY A 442 -6.30 3.57 15.09
C GLY A 442 -5.16 2.73 14.55
N GLY A 443 -5.33 1.42 14.53
CA GLY A 443 -4.41 0.44 13.91
C GLY A 443 -5.15 -0.50 12.97
N ASP A 444 -6.26 -0.04 12.37
CA ASP A 444 -7.09 -0.82 11.46
C ASP A 444 -7.31 -0.06 10.15
N HIS A 445 -7.77 -0.79 9.13
CA HIS A 445 -8.15 -0.20 7.85
C HIS A 445 -9.26 0.83 7.99
N THR A 446 -9.31 1.78 7.07
CA THR A 446 -10.32 2.84 7.03
C THR A 446 -11.08 2.80 5.70
N SER A 447 -12.25 3.42 5.67
CA SER A 447 -13.09 3.53 4.48
C SER A 447 -12.84 4.82 3.68
N ASP A 448 -11.65 5.42 3.83
CA ASP A 448 -11.33 6.64 3.11
C ASP A 448 -11.27 6.37 1.61
N TYR A 449 -11.69 7.37 0.83
CA TYR A 449 -11.36 7.36 -0.59
C TYR A 449 -9.85 7.55 -0.74
N VAL A 450 -9.26 6.80 -1.65
CA VAL A 450 -7.82 6.75 -1.83
C VAL A 450 -7.35 7.55 -3.04
N GLU A 451 -6.10 7.99 -3.02
CA GLU A 451 -5.46 8.68 -4.14
C GLU A 451 -5.25 7.74 -5.33
N LEU A 452 -5.55 8.24 -6.52
CA LEU A 452 -5.31 7.58 -7.81
C LEU A 452 -4.60 8.54 -8.74
N ALA A 453 -3.52 8.07 -9.35
CA ALA A 453 -2.81 8.79 -10.40
C ALA A 453 -2.50 7.84 -11.56
N ALA A 454 -2.60 8.33 -12.80
CA ALA A 454 -2.21 7.57 -13.98
C ALA A 454 -1.54 8.47 -15.02
N LEU A 455 -0.60 7.90 -15.76
CA LEU A 455 0.08 8.56 -16.88
C LEU A 455 0.35 7.56 -18.00
N GLY A 456 0.53 8.07 -19.23
CA GLY A 456 0.70 7.26 -20.43
C GLY A 456 -0.63 6.98 -21.13
N PRO A 457 -0.62 6.16 -22.19
CA PRO A 457 -1.79 5.83 -23.00
C PRO A 457 -2.92 5.25 -22.15
N GLY A 458 -4.16 5.69 -22.38
CA GLY A 458 -5.34 5.27 -21.64
C GLY A 458 -5.56 6.01 -20.31
N SER A 459 -4.57 6.74 -19.78
CA SER A 459 -4.71 7.44 -18.50
C SER A 459 -5.81 8.49 -18.50
N GLU A 460 -6.21 9.03 -19.64
CA GLU A 460 -7.31 10.00 -19.80
C GLU A 460 -8.68 9.45 -19.38
N ALA A 461 -8.84 8.12 -19.30
CA ALA A 461 -10.03 7.49 -18.79
C ALA A 461 -10.19 7.60 -17.26
N VAL A 462 -9.13 7.96 -16.53
CA VAL A 462 -9.20 8.18 -15.10
C VAL A 462 -10.03 9.42 -14.79
N GLY A 463 -11.18 9.20 -14.17
CA GLY A 463 -12.09 10.27 -13.73
C GLY A 463 -11.65 10.92 -12.42
N GLN A 464 -12.33 12.02 -12.04
CA GLN A 464 -12.12 12.67 -10.75
C GLN A 464 -12.52 11.76 -9.57
N PHE A 465 -13.43 10.83 -9.82
CA PHE A 465 -13.87 9.79 -8.88
C PHE A 465 -14.07 8.48 -9.66
N THR A 466 -13.41 7.42 -9.22
CA THR A 466 -13.31 6.12 -9.90
C THR A 466 -13.72 5.02 -8.93
N ARG A 467 -14.30 3.95 -9.42
CA ARG A 467 -14.50 2.72 -8.63
C ARG A 467 -13.26 1.85 -8.74
N ASN A 468 -12.95 1.09 -7.71
CA ASN A 468 -11.81 0.15 -7.75
C ASN A 468 -11.90 -0.86 -8.91
N THR A 469 -13.11 -1.30 -9.29
CA THR A 469 -13.34 -2.20 -10.41
C THR A 469 -13.02 -1.58 -11.77
N ASP A 470 -13.16 -0.26 -11.91
CA ASP A 470 -12.95 0.44 -13.19
C ASP A 470 -11.46 0.41 -13.62
N LEU A 471 -10.54 0.14 -12.68
CA LEU A 471 -9.11 -0.02 -13.01
C LEU A 471 -8.82 -1.32 -13.78
N PHE A 472 -9.63 -2.36 -13.59
CA PHE A 472 -9.52 -3.57 -14.41
C PHE A 472 -9.80 -3.25 -15.87
N ASP A 473 -10.92 -2.59 -16.14
CA ASP A 473 -11.30 -2.18 -17.50
C ASP A 473 -10.26 -1.25 -18.10
N LEU A 474 -9.77 -0.26 -17.32
CA LEU A 474 -8.71 0.66 -17.74
C LEU A 474 -7.47 -0.10 -18.23
N MET A 475 -6.97 -1.07 -17.46
CA MET A 475 -5.76 -1.82 -17.82
C MET A 475 -5.99 -2.75 -19.02
N VAL A 476 -7.11 -3.44 -19.03
CA VAL A 476 -7.47 -4.41 -20.10
C VAL A 476 -7.71 -3.68 -21.43
N GLU A 477 -8.44 -2.56 -21.41
CA GLU A 477 -8.74 -1.78 -22.61
C GLU A 477 -7.50 -1.07 -23.15
N SER A 478 -6.72 -0.43 -22.29
CA SER A 478 -5.48 0.25 -22.71
C SER A 478 -4.46 -0.71 -23.32
N ALA A 479 -4.39 -1.95 -22.82
CA ALA A 479 -3.47 -2.97 -23.36
C ALA A 479 -4.02 -3.75 -24.56
N GLY A 480 -5.27 -3.49 -25.01
CA GLY A 480 -5.89 -4.17 -26.15
C GLY A 480 -6.16 -5.66 -25.92
N VAL A 481 -6.38 -6.10 -24.67
CA VAL A 481 -6.54 -7.53 -24.33
C VAL A 481 -7.96 -7.92 -23.93
N GLN A 482 -8.97 -7.10 -24.29
CA GLN A 482 -10.39 -7.31 -23.95
C GLN A 482 -10.93 -8.66 -24.45
N ASN A 483 -10.49 -9.11 -25.62
CA ASN A 483 -10.92 -10.37 -26.22
C ASN A 483 -10.53 -11.59 -25.37
N TYR A 484 -9.51 -11.47 -24.57
CA TYR A 484 -9.05 -12.49 -23.63
C TYR A 484 -9.75 -12.42 -22.26
N ALA A 485 -10.51 -11.33 -21.98
CA ALA A 485 -11.27 -11.19 -20.73
C ALA A 485 -12.60 -11.94 -20.76
N SER A 486 -13.13 -12.24 -21.94
CA SER A 486 -14.47 -12.80 -22.15
C SER A 486 -14.51 -14.34 -22.14
N GLY A 487 -13.51 -15.02 -21.56
CA GLY A 487 -13.35 -16.48 -21.59
C GLY A 487 -14.07 -17.22 -20.46
#